data_51e60dfbc5955e28abd0c59cf8a3600a
#
_entry.id   51e60dfbc5955e28abd0c59cf8a3600a
#
_cell.length_a   1.000
_cell.length_b   1.000
_cell.length_c   1.000
_cell.angle_alpha   90.00
_cell.angle_beta   90.00
_cell.angle_gamma   90.00
#
_symmetry.space_group_name_H-M   'P 1'
#
loop_
_entity.id
_entity.type
_entity.pdbx_description
1 polymer ?
#
loop_
_entity_poly.entity_id
_entity_poly.type
_entity_poly.pdbx_seq_one_letter_code
_entity_poly.pdbx_strand_id
1 'polypeptide(L)'
;MSDVKLDLTINGANVRLKDISPTVTLLEYLRASGRVGTKEGCGDGDCGACTVAIVAEGADGKPHYQAMNSCLIPLASVAGREIITVEGVANGELHPVQAAMVETLGSQCGYCTPGFIMSLFAAYYDRTVDDLSVEGNLCRCTGYLSIRRAAA
;
A
#
# COMPACT_ATOMS: atom_id res chain seq x y z
N MET A 1 -23.58 19.23 14.48
CA MET A 1 -22.51 18.36 13.95
C MET A 1 -22.74 18.21 12.46
N SER A 2 -21.77 18.63 11.67
CA SER A 2 -21.83 18.40 10.23
C SER A 2 -21.64 16.92 9.96
N ASP A 3 -22.57 16.28 9.25
CA ASP A 3 -22.42 14.94 8.69
C ASP A 3 -21.23 15.00 7.72
N VAL A 4 -20.05 14.68 8.20
CA VAL A 4 -18.87 14.58 7.33
C VAL A 4 -19.06 13.33 6.48
N LYS A 5 -19.49 13.54 5.25
CA LYS A 5 -19.52 12.49 4.24
C LYS A 5 -18.13 12.42 3.60
N LEU A 6 -17.55 11.25 3.61
CA LEU A 6 -16.27 10.98 2.98
C LEU A 6 -16.48 10.03 1.79
N ASP A 7 -16.11 10.48 0.61
CA ASP A 7 -16.05 9.65 -0.58
C ASP A 7 -14.59 9.38 -0.95
N LEU A 8 -14.25 8.14 -1.21
CA LEU A 8 -12.95 7.73 -1.73
C LEU A 8 -13.13 6.49 -2.61
N THR A 9 -12.08 6.16 -3.36
CA THR A 9 -12.05 4.96 -4.19
C THR A 9 -10.99 4.01 -3.67
N ILE A 10 -11.36 2.74 -3.45
CA ILE A 10 -10.42 1.70 -3.02
C ILE A 10 -10.47 0.56 -4.02
N ASN A 11 -9.35 0.29 -4.70
CA ASN A 11 -9.22 -0.75 -5.72
C ASN A 11 -10.32 -0.67 -6.80
N GLY A 12 -10.63 0.55 -7.24
CA GLY A 12 -11.62 0.82 -8.26
C GLY A 12 -13.08 0.88 -7.77
N ALA A 13 -13.34 0.60 -6.50
CA ALA A 13 -14.69 0.65 -5.92
C ALA A 13 -14.90 1.95 -5.16
N ASN A 14 -16.01 2.64 -5.42
CA ASN A 14 -16.41 3.82 -4.65
C ASN A 14 -16.84 3.44 -3.24
N VAL A 15 -16.28 4.13 -2.27
CA VAL A 15 -16.62 3.98 -0.85
C VAL A 15 -17.15 5.30 -0.34
N ARG A 16 -18.33 5.25 0.25
CA ARG A 16 -18.97 6.42 0.87
C ARG A 16 -19.18 6.16 2.35
N LEU A 17 -18.58 7.00 3.17
CA LEU A 17 -18.58 6.87 4.61
C LEU A 17 -19.29 8.08 5.25
N LYS A 18 -19.91 7.86 6.40
CA LYS A 18 -20.57 8.88 7.22
C LYS A 18 -20.06 8.77 8.66
N ASP A 19 -20.12 9.87 9.37
CA ASP A 19 -19.82 9.93 10.81
C ASP A 19 -18.44 9.36 11.20
N ILE A 20 -17.40 9.74 10.43
CA ILE A 20 -16.04 9.26 10.65
C ILE A 20 -15.38 10.08 11.75
N SER A 21 -14.82 9.38 12.74
CA SER A 21 -13.97 10.01 13.73
C SER A 21 -12.70 10.58 13.08
N PRO A 22 -12.28 11.79 13.43
CA PRO A 22 -11.06 12.40 12.89
C PRO A 22 -9.78 11.65 13.28
N THR A 23 -9.86 10.76 14.27
CA THR A 23 -8.70 9.98 14.75
C THR A 23 -8.52 8.64 14.06
N VAL A 24 -9.50 8.19 13.25
CA VAL A 24 -9.41 6.92 12.53
C VAL A 24 -8.39 7.02 11.41
N THR A 25 -7.45 6.07 11.37
CA THR A 25 -6.46 5.96 10.30
C THR A 25 -7.00 5.16 9.11
N LEU A 26 -6.37 5.36 7.95
CA LEU A 26 -6.66 4.55 6.76
C LEU A 26 -6.45 3.06 7.05
N LEU A 27 -5.38 2.69 7.76
CA LEU A 27 -5.12 1.29 8.14
C LEU A 27 -6.26 0.69 8.96
N GLU A 28 -6.72 1.38 10.00
CA GLU A 28 -7.83 0.91 10.83
C GLU A 28 -9.09 0.67 10.02
N TYR A 29 -9.41 1.59 9.13
CA TYR A 29 -10.56 1.45 8.24
C TYR A 29 -10.43 0.27 7.29
N LEU A 30 -9.28 0.13 6.61
CA LEU A 30 -9.03 -0.99 5.69
C LEU A 30 -9.24 -2.33 6.38
N ARG A 31 -8.65 -2.50 7.55
CA ARG A 31 -8.75 -3.76 8.30
C ARG A 31 -10.17 -4.00 8.83
N ALA A 32 -10.83 -2.99 9.36
CA ALA A 32 -12.22 -3.09 9.84
C ALA A 32 -13.22 -3.39 8.72
N SER A 33 -12.93 -2.97 7.48
CA SER A 33 -13.77 -3.21 6.31
C SER A 33 -13.49 -4.53 5.58
N GLY A 34 -12.64 -5.39 6.14
CA GLY A 34 -12.30 -6.70 5.56
C GLY A 34 -11.14 -6.70 4.58
N ARG A 35 -10.49 -5.56 4.34
CA ARG A 35 -9.29 -5.44 3.50
C ARG A 35 -8.03 -5.71 4.32
N VAL A 36 -7.89 -6.94 4.77
CA VAL A 36 -6.89 -7.36 5.75
C VAL A 36 -5.52 -7.71 5.16
N GLY A 37 -5.36 -7.60 3.85
CA GLY A 37 -4.07 -7.75 3.18
C GLY A 37 -3.07 -6.69 3.61
N THR A 38 -3.53 -5.47 3.87
CA THR A 38 -2.72 -4.43 4.49
C THR A 38 -2.55 -4.74 5.98
N LYS A 39 -1.29 -4.89 6.43
CA LYS A 39 -0.97 -5.39 7.77
C LYS A 39 -0.61 -4.28 8.74
N GLU A 40 -0.83 -4.53 10.02
CA GLU A 40 -0.35 -3.69 11.10
C GLU A 40 0.83 -4.37 11.79
N GLY A 41 2.01 -3.74 11.71
CA GLY A 41 3.20 -4.17 12.43
C GLY A 41 3.50 -3.21 13.57
N CYS A 42 4.24 -2.13 13.30
CA CYS A 42 4.63 -1.15 14.31
C CYS A 42 3.51 -0.16 14.69
N GLY A 43 2.65 0.22 13.75
CA GLY A 43 1.62 1.25 13.94
C GLY A 43 2.15 2.68 14.04
N ASP A 44 3.43 2.91 13.80
CA ASP A 44 4.11 4.20 13.98
C ASP A 44 4.91 4.69 12.75
N GLY A 45 4.76 4.01 11.62
CA GLY A 45 5.36 4.40 10.34
C GLY A 45 6.75 3.83 10.08
N ASP A 46 7.27 2.94 10.91
CA ASP A 46 8.64 2.41 10.79
C ASP A 46 8.74 1.14 9.94
N CYS A 47 7.81 0.19 10.10
CA CYS A 47 7.98 -1.15 9.51
C CYS A 47 7.52 -1.30 8.06
N GLY A 48 6.61 -0.47 7.59
CA GLY A 48 6.09 -0.51 6.22
C GLY A 48 5.09 -1.65 5.93
N ALA A 49 4.69 -2.46 6.93
CA ALA A 49 3.72 -3.53 6.73
C ALA A 49 2.33 -3.01 6.28
N CYS A 50 2.04 -1.76 6.56
CA CYS A 50 0.80 -1.06 6.24
C CYS A 50 0.85 -0.29 4.91
N THR A 51 1.91 -0.41 4.11
CA THR A 51 2.07 0.36 2.88
C THR A 51 0.90 0.14 1.92
N VAL A 52 0.38 1.24 1.41
CA VAL A 52 -0.61 1.31 0.32
C VAL A 52 -0.10 2.25 -0.76
N ALA A 53 -0.68 2.19 -1.94
CA ALA A 53 -0.42 3.18 -2.97
C ALA A 53 -1.58 4.17 -3.04
N ILE A 54 -1.26 5.47 -3.03
CA ILE A 54 -2.23 6.54 -3.24
C ILE A 54 -1.99 7.11 -4.63
N VAL A 55 -3.05 7.20 -5.42
CA VAL A 55 -2.98 7.77 -6.74
C VAL A 55 -2.98 9.30 -6.61
N ALA A 56 -1.97 9.93 -7.18
CA ALA A 56 -1.84 11.37 -7.25
C ALA A 56 -1.65 11.82 -8.70
N GLU A 57 -2.08 13.03 -9.02
CA GLU A 57 -1.80 13.64 -10.31
C GLU A 57 -0.39 14.21 -10.29
N GLY A 58 0.46 13.75 -11.21
CA GLY A 58 1.81 14.27 -11.38
C GLY A 58 1.84 15.62 -12.12
N ALA A 59 3.00 16.27 -12.11
CA ALA A 59 3.23 17.54 -12.82
C ALA A 59 3.05 17.39 -14.35
N ASP A 60 3.16 16.18 -14.89
CA ASP A 60 2.93 15.84 -16.29
C ASP A 60 1.45 15.55 -16.64
N GLY A 61 0.54 15.72 -15.68
CA GLY A 61 -0.89 15.42 -15.83
C GLY A 61 -1.23 13.95 -15.84
N LYS A 62 -0.26 13.06 -15.57
CA LYS A 62 -0.46 11.61 -15.51
C LYS A 62 -0.64 11.13 -14.08
N PRO A 63 -1.37 10.03 -13.86
CA PRO A 63 -1.47 9.46 -12.53
C PRO A 63 -0.12 8.89 -12.08
N HIS A 64 0.27 9.19 -10.84
CA HIS A 64 1.42 8.65 -10.17
C HIS A 64 0.97 7.87 -8.93
N TYR A 65 1.67 6.80 -8.61
CA TYR A 65 1.43 6.00 -7.42
C TYR A 65 2.44 6.37 -6.34
N GLN A 66 1.94 6.75 -5.17
CA GLN A 66 2.78 7.07 -4.02
C GLN A 66 2.61 6.00 -2.96
N ALA A 67 3.71 5.32 -2.62
CA ALA A 67 3.74 4.38 -1.50
C ALA A 67 3.69 5.16 -0.18
N MET A 68 2.71 4.87 0.66
CA MET A 68 2.52 5.56 1.94
C MET A 68 2.14 4.59 3.05
N ASN A 69 2.55 4.91 4.27
CA ASN A 69 2.20 4.15 5.47
C ASN A 69 0.77 4.49 5.90
N SER A 70 -0.16 3.59 5.67
CA SER A 70 -1.58 3.81 6.01
C SER A 70 -1.83 3.99 7.52
N CYS A 71 -0.94 3.52 8.38
CA CYS A 71 -1.03 3.70 9.82
C CYS A 71 -0.85 5.17 10.28
N LEU A 72 -0.24 6.02 9.44
CA LEU A 72 -0.02 7.45 9.72
C LEU A 72 -0.99 8.36 8.97
N ILE A 73 -1.87 7.81 8.13
CA ILE A 73 -2.78 8.61 7.30
C ILE A 73 -4.13 8.69 8.00
N PRO A 74 -4.58 9.89 8.43
CA PRO A 74 -5.95 10.07 8.85
C PRO A 74 -6.91 9.75 7.70
N LEU A 75 -7.93 8.95 7.95
CA LEU A 75 -8.87 8.54 6.90
C LEU A 75 -9.50 9.74 6.18
N ALA A 76 -9.82 10.80 6.92
CA ALA A 76 -10.40 12.00 6.35
C ALA A 76 -9.48 12.74 5.36
N SER A 77 -8.16 12.57 5.46
CA SER A 77 -7.19 13.23 4.58
C SER A 77 -7.15 12.67 3.17
N VAL A 78 -7.69 11.46 2.95
CA VAL A 78 -7.75 10.82 1.63
C VAL A 78 -9.11 10.94 0.95
N ALA A 79 -9.94 11.89 1.39
CA ALA A 79 -11.21 12.20 0.74
C ALA A 79 -11.01 12.52 -0.73
N GLY A 80 -11.81 11.91 -1.61
CA GLY A 80 -11.71 12.09 -3.06
C GLY A 80 -10.52 11.44 -3.72
N ARG A 81 -9.69 10.72 -2.98
CA ARG A 81 -8.50 10.03 -3.50
C ARG A 81 -8.79 8.60 -3.89
N GLU A 82 -7.93 8.06 -4.73
CA GLU A 82 -7.92 6.65 -5.08
C GLU A 82 -6.79 5.93 -4.34
N ILE A 83 -7.16 4.85 -3.66
CA ILE A 83 -6.24 4.03 -2.86
C ILE A 83 -6.15 2.66 -3.53
N ILE A 84 -4.94 2.15 -3.69
CA ILE A 84 -4.67 0.77 -4.13
C ILE A 84 -4.04 0.01 -2.96
N THR A 85 -4.67 -1.08 -2.58
CA THR A 85 -4.14 -2.04 -1.62
C THR A 85 -3.60 -3.27 -2.32
N VAL A 86 -2.95 -4.16 -1.57
CA VAL A 86 -2.39 -5.40 -2.16
C VAL A 86 -3.47 -6.26 -2.83
N GLU A 87 -4.69 -6.22 -2.35
CA GLU A 87 -5.82 -6.93 -2.96
C GLU A 87 -6.17 -6.43 -4.37
N GLY A 88 -5.81 -5.19 -4.70
CA GLY A 88 -6.07 -4.59 -6.01
C GLY A 88 -4.90 -4.63 -6.99
N VAL A 89 -3.77 -5.23 -6.63
CA VAL A 89 -2.56 -5.26 -7.48
C VAL A 89 -2.69 -6.27 -8.62
N ALA A 90 -3.17 -7.47 -8.33
CA ALA A 90 -3.42 -8.50 -9.34
C ALA A 90 -4.74 -8.23 -10.07
N ASN A 91 -4.75 -8.51 -11.37
CA ASN A 91 -5.94 -8.42 -12.22
C ASN A 91 -6.11 -9.70 -13.03
N GLY A 92 -6.53 -10.78 -12.37
CA GLY A 92 -6.63 -12.12 -12.96
C GLY A 92 -5.30 -12.87 -13.06
N GLU A 93 -4.21 -12.13 -13.24
CA GLU A 93 -2.84 -12.65 -13.25
C GLU A 93 -1.98 -11.88 -12.23
N LEU A 94 -0.87 -12.50 -11.82
CA LEU A 94 0.09 -11.82 -10.94
C LEU A 94 0.68 -10.59 -11.64
N HIS A 95 0.71 -9.50 -10.91
CA HIS A 95 1.47 -8.33 -11.37
C HIS A 95 2.97 -8.67 -11.42
N PRO A 96 3.76 -8.05 -12.33
CA PRO A 96 5.21 -8.33 -12.44
C PRO A 96 5.96 -8.26 -11.11
N VAL A 97 5.63 -7.32 -10.22
CA VAL A 97 6.27 -7.24 -8.90
C VAL A 97 5.92 -8.43 -8.00
N GLN A 98 4.71 -8.97 -8.11
CA GLN A 98 4.30 -10.17 -7.38
C GLN A 98 5.02 -11.40 -7.95
N ALA A 99 5.07 -11.54 -9.26
CA ALA A 99 5.79 -12.62 -9.94
C ALA A 99 7.27 -12.63 -9.56
N ALA A 100 7.93 -11.47 -9.56
CA ALA A 100 9.33 -11.32 -9.16
C ALA A 100 9.56 -11.75 -7.72
N MET A 101 8.67 -11.40 -6.79
CA MET A 101 8.75 -11.83 -5.39
C MET A 101 8.61 -13.35 -5.24
N VAL A 102 7.77 -13.98 -6.06
CA VAL A 102 7.63 -15.45 -6.08
C VAL A 102 8.90 -16.11 -6.64
N GLU A 103 9.40 -15.63 -7.78
CA GLU A 103 10.58 -16.19 -8.43
C GLU A 103 11.85 -16.12 -7.58
N THR A 104 12.01 -15.03 -6.84
CA THR A 104 13.19 -14.82 -5.99
C THR A 104 13.01 -15.36 -4.57
N LEU A 105 11.89 -15.98 -4.25
CA LEU A 105 11.55 -16.45 -2.90
C LEU A 105 11.60 -15.32 -1.87
N GLY A 106 11.07 -14.16 -2.22
CA GLY A 106 11.10 -12.95 -1.40
C GLY A 106 10.16 -12.97 -0.19
N SER A 107 9.37 -14.02 -0.01
CA SER A 107 8.44 -14.16 1.09
C SER A 107 8.71 -15.45 1.89
N GLN A 108 8.72 -15.35 3.22
CA GLN A 108 8.80 -16.52 4.12
C GLN A 108 7.55 -16.58 4.99
N CYS A 109 7.49 -15.87 6.12
CA CYS A 109 6.27 -15.85 6.94
C CYS A 109 5.11 -15.09 6.24
N GLY A 110 5.43 -14.20 5.33
CA GLY A 110 4.46 -13.47 4.51
C GLY A 110 3.86 -12.22 5.16
N TYR A 111 4.18 -11.92 6.41
CA TYR A 111 3.56 -10.79 7.10
C TYR A 111 3.98 -9.43 6.54
N CYS A 112 5.25 -9.25 6.21
CA CYS A 112 5.77 -8.01 5.62
C CYS A 112 5.55 -7.94 4.09
N THR A 113 5.23 -9.05 3.45
CA THR A 113 5.18 -9.17 1.99
C THR A 113 4.22 -8.20 1.33
N PRO A 114 2.98 -7.99 1.81
CA PRO A 114 2.09 -7.01 1.20
C PRO A 114 2.67 -5.60 1.15
N GLY A 115 3.35 -5.17 2.20
CA GLY A 115 4.01 -3.86 2.24
C GLY A 115 5.12 -3.72 1.21
N PHE A 116 5.99 -4.73 1.08
CA PHE A 116 7.01 -4.75 0.02
C PHE A 116 6.41 -4.72 -1.38
N ILE A 117 5.35 -5.51 -1.61
CA ILE A 117 4.64 -5.51 -2.89
C ILE A 117 4.13 -4.10 -3.22
N MET A 118 3.54 -3.40 -2.28
CA MET A 118 3.00 -2.06 -2.53
C MET A 118 4.10 -1.03 -2.81
N SER A 119 5.22 -1.11 -2.12
CA SER A 119 6.37 -0.25 -2.41
C SER A 119 6.96 -0.51 -3.80
N LEU A 120 7.13 -1.78 -4.16
CA LEU A 120 7.58 -2.17 -5.50
C LEU A 120 6.57 -1.81 -6.60
N PHE A 121 5.28 -1.96 -6.32
CA PHE A 121 4.21 -1.58 -7.24
C PHE A 121 4.26 -0.08 -7.57
N ALA A 122 4.37 0.77 -6.57
CA ALA A 122 4.49 2.21 -6.79
C ALA A 122 5.74 2.57 -7.61
N ALA A 123 6.89 2.00 -7.26
CA ALA A 123 8.15 2.22 -7.96
C ALA A 123 8.11 1.71 -9.40
N TYR A 124 7.44 0.61 -9.65
CA TYR A 124 7.34 0.00 -10.99
C TYR A 124 6.76 0.97 -12.03
N TYR A 125 5.75 1.73 -11.65
CA TYR A 125 5.14 2.70 -12.56
C TYR A 125 5.95 4.00 -12.68
N ASP A 126 6.78 4.32 -11.71
CA ASP A 126 7.74 5.44 -11.79
C ASP A 126 9.04 5.07 -12.55
N ARG A 127 9.18 3.80 -12.93
CA ARG A 127 10.35 3.23 -13.63
C ARG A 127 11.68 3.38 -12.88
N THR A 128 11.61 3.41 -11.57
CA THR A 128 12.77 3.55 -10.67
C THR A 128 12.84 2.43 -9.65
N VAL A 129 12.59 1.18 -10.10
CA VAL A 129 12.67 0.04 -9.20
C VAL A 129 14.14 -0.27 -8.90
N ASP A 130 14.52 -0.08 -7.65
CA ASP A 130 15.86 -0.32 -7.13
C ASP A 130 15.80 -0.69 -5.63
N ASP A 131 16.97 -0.84 -5.00
CA ASP A 131 17.06 -1.14 -3.57
C ASP A 131 16.39 -0.06 -2.67
N LEU A 132 16.38 1.19 -3.13
CA LEU A 132 15.77 2.30 -2.38
C LEU A 132 14.24 2.23 -2.39
N SER A 133 13.67 1.55 -3.38
CA SER A 133 12.21 1.41 -3.49
C SER A 133 11.59 0.73 -2.27
N VAL A 134 12.36 -0.06 -1.54
CA VAL A 134 11.91 -0.83 -0.37
C VAL A 134 12.56 -0.40 0.93
N GLU A 135 13.25 0.73 0.97
CA GLU A 135 13.94 1.21 2.17
C GLU A 135 13.00 1.48 3.36
N GLY A 136 11.74 1.78 3.09
CA GLY A 136 10.70 1.97 4.12
C GLY A 136 10.06 0.68 4.64
N ASN A 137 10.55 -0.49 4.23
CA ASN A 137 9.96 -1.79 4.57
C ASN A 137 10.96 -2.66 5.35
N LEU A 138 10.49 -3.25 6.44
CA LEU A 138 11.29 -4.13 7.29
C LEU A 138 10.83 -5.58 7.17
N CYS A 139 11.81 -6.49 7.14
CA CYS A 139 11.59 -7.94 7.14
C CYS A 139 12.55 -8.61 8.12
N ARG A 140 12.04 -9.49 8.96
CA ARG A 140 12.84 -10.25 9.94
C ARG A 140 13.33 -11.59 9.39
N CYS A 141 12.62 -12.15 8.42
CA CYS A 141 12.79 -13.56 8.05
C CYS A 141 13.82 -13.80 6.92
N THR A 142 13.80 -12.96 5.88
CA THR A 142 14.47 -13.24 4.59
C THR A 142 15.94 -12.79 4.53
N GLY A 143 16.35 -11.86 5.37
CA GLY A 143 17.66 -11.20 5.24
C GLY A 143 17.74 -10.24 4.05
N TYR A 144 16.63 -9.91 3.43
CA TYR A 144 16.45 -8.92 2.34
C TYR A 144 17.03 -9.29 0.98
N LEU A 145 17.97 -10.21 0.85
CA LEU A 145 18.64 -10.47 -0.41
C LEU A 145 17.67 -10.93 -1.51
N SER A 146 16.75 -11.83 -1.17
CA SER A 146 15.72 -12.30 -2.10
C SER A 146 14.77 -11.18 -2.54
N ILE A 147 14.42 -10.30 -1.61
CA ILE A 147 13.56 -9.13 -1.89
C ILE A 147 14.31 -8.13 -2.80
N ARG A 148 15.58 -7.87 -2.52
CA ARG A 148 16.41 -7.01 -3.36
C ARG A 148 16.58 -7.57 -4.78
N ARG A 149 16.66 -8.89 -4.93
CA ARG A 149 16.66 -9.54 -6.24
C ARG A 149 15.34 -9.36 -6.98
N ALA A 150 14.21 -9.35 -6.26
CA ALA A 150 12.91 -9.06 -6.86
C ALA A 150 12.83 -7.62 -7.37
N ALA A 151 13.49 -6.68 -6.70
CA ALA A 151 13.57 -5.27 -7.11
C ALA A 151 14.53 -5.02 -8.27
N ALA A 152 15.44 -5.92 -8.53
CA ALA A 152 16.38 -5.81 -9.65
C ALA A 152 15.71 -6.23 -10.96
#